data_dab01acb1ee424597609d0bac078ebdd
#
_entry.id   dab01acb1ee424597609d0bac078ebdd
#
_cell.length_a   1.000
_cell.length_b   1.000
_cell.length_c   1.000
_cell.angle_alpha   90.00
_cell.angle_beta   90.00
_cell.angle_gamma   90.00
#
_symmetry.space_group_name_H-M   'P 1'
#
loop_
_entity.id
_entity.type
_entity.pdbx_description
1 polymer ?
#
loop_
_entity_poly.entity_id
_entity_poly.type
_entity_poly.pdbx_seq_one_letter_code
_entity_poly.pdbx_strand_id
1 'polypeptide(L)'
;MKVIIIGNNVAGTFTAQNIRYLNNHVEIEIYTQESYPYYTRVKLPELISDNVKIEDLIVFKEDWYKNKELNLYLNKKVNSIDPKVKEIYLNGENNSIGYDKLILALGSTPNIPPIKNAIEMNINKKGVFTLRNIDDALEIKNHIKKNEVKKAIIIGGGLLGLELANQIKFCKLDTTVVEFFPQLLPRQLDAECGTMLKEEIENRGIMVVLDAVTEEILGDGKVSGIKLKGGKKLEADLVLIQAGITPTIDIAKDANIETNRGIIVNEFLETNIKDIFAVGDCIEYKNQIWGIIPACMEQSKIVAASVLGAKKVKYEGTTPKNTLKIVGLDLTSIGVIDPSKEHGGGWEILKKADKKDCCYQKIILKDNKLKGAILFGETKANSYVNKKMEQDVDRDELRKLLELYVYKCENCGKEYDEIKMDVLFKDLPDDFKCECGASKSRYKRKE
;
A
#
# COMPACT_ATOMS: atom_id res chain seq x y z
N MET A 1 19.19 15.72 26.30
CA MET A 1 19.10 15.80 24.84
C MET A 1 17.63 15.85 24.48
N LYS A 2 17.24 16.88 23.72
CA LYS A 2 15.89 17.09 23.24
C LYS A 2 15.76 16.66 21.77
N VAL A 3 14.87 15.72 21.47
CA VAL A 3 14.56 15.24 20.13
C VAL A 3 13.18 15.71 19.74
N ILE A 4 13.07 16.42 18.63
CA ILE A 4 11.79 16.81 18.05
C ILE A 4 11.49 15.92 16.83
N ILE A 5 10.26 15.43 16.74
CA ILE A 5 9.74 14.64 15.63
C ILE A 5 8.57 15.40 15.00
N ILE A 6 8.65 15.69 13.70
CA ILE A 6 7.56 16.31 12.95
C ILE A 6 6.79 15.23 12.23
N GLY A 7 5.59 14.94 12.72
CA GLY A 7 4.66 13.92 12.19
C GLY A 7 4.42 12.76 13.16
N ASN A 8 3.15 12.43 13.38
CA ASN A 8 2.67 11.42 14.32
C ASN A 8 1.92 10.29 13.60
N ASN A 9 2.51 9.76 12.54
CA ASN A 9 2.02 8.54 11.89
C ASN A 9 3.01 7.39 12.12
N VAL A 10 2.90 6.28 11.40
CA VAL A 10 3.74 5.09 11.58
C VAL A 10 5.21 5.44 11.83
N ALA A 11 5.84 6.16 10.90
CA ALA A 11 7.27 6.47 10.99
C ALA A 11 7.62 7.28 12.25
N GLY A 12 6.92 8.40 12.51
CA GLY A 12 7.22 9.27 13.66
C GLY A 12 6.92 8.60 15.00
N THR A 13 5.75 7.96 15.14
CA THR A 13 5.34 7.31 16.37
C THR A 13 6.26 6.15 16.76
N PHE A 14 6.57 5.26 15.79
CA PHE A 14 7.48 4.14 16.07
C PHE A 14 8.94 4.57 16.24
N THR A 15 9.37 5.69 15.62
CA THR A 15 10.67 6.29 15.91
C THR A 15 10.74 6.78 17.35
N ALA A 16 9.73 7.52 17.83
CA ALA A 16 9.65 7.95 19.22
C ALA A 16 9.69 6.78 20.19
N GLN A 17 8.91 5.74 19.93
CA GLN A 17 8.90 4.50 20.73
C GLN A 17 10.28 3.82 20.76
N ASN A 18 10.94 3.70 19.61
CA ASN A 18 12.24 3.05 19.53
C ASN A 18 13.33 3.87 20.23
N ILE A 19 13.32 5.21 20.14
CA ILE A 19 14.23 6.08 20.90
C ILE A 19 14.01 5.87 22.39
N ARG A 20 12.77 5.88 22.86
CA ARG A 20 12.44 5.68 24.28
C ARG A 20 12.88 4.30 24.78
N TYR A 21 12.73 3.26 23.95
CA TYR A 21 13.20 1.92 24.28
C TYR A 21 14.72 1.84 24.43
N LEU A 22 15.46 2.55 23.57
CA LEU A 22 16.92 2.56 23.60
C LEU A 22 17.50 3.50 24.67
N ASN A 23 16.80 4.58 25.01
CA ASN A 23 17.24 5.56 26.01
C ASN A 23 16.04 6.28 26.66
N ASN A 24 15.85 6.02 27.95
CA ASN A 24 14.74 6.60 28.72
C ASN A 24 14.97 8.03 29.21
N HIS A 25 16.18 8.61 29.03
CA HIS A 25 16.50 9.97 29.47
C HIS A 25 16.38 11.05 28.37
N VAL A 26 16.00 10.67 27.16
CA VAL A 26 15.81 11.62 26.07
C VAL A 26 14.46 12.32 26.23
N GLU A 27 14.45 13.64 26.14
CA GLU A 27 13.23 14.41 26.00
C GLU A 27 12.72 14.27 24.57
N ILE A 28 11.48 13.82 24.37
CA ILE A 28 10.90 13.55 23.04
C ILE A 28 9.62 14.36 22.90
N GLU A 29 9.59 15.23 21.90
CA GLU A 29 8.41 15.99 21.51
C GLU A 29 7.98 15.62 20.10
N ILE A 30 6.67 15.36 19.91
CA ILE A 30 6.07 14.98 18.64
C ILE A 30 5.07 16.07 18.25
N TYR A 31 5.29 16.71 17.13
CA TYR A 31 4.40 17.74 16.58
C TYR A 31 3.63 17.23 15.38
N THR A 32 2.32 17.41 15.37
CA THR A 32 1.47 17.01 14.24
C THR A 32 0.37 18.05 13.99
N GLN A 33 0.07 18.27 12.70
CA GLN A 33 -1.04 19.12 12.30
C GLN A 33 -2.41 18.47 12.49
N GLU A 34 -2.46 17.14 12.65
CA GLU A 34 -3.69 16.39 12.80
C GLU A 34 -4.24 16.46 14.24
N SER A 35 -5.57 16.34 14.37
CA SER A 35 -6.28 16.47 15.65
C SER A 35 -6.32 15.17 16.44
N TYR A 36 -5.75 14.11 15.91
CA TYR A 36 -5.86 12.76 16.47
C TYR A 36 -4.48 12.20 16.84
N PRO A 37 -4.38 11.41 17.94
CA PRO A 37 -3.18 10.61 18.20
C PRO A 37 -3.01 9.56 17.09
N TYR A 38 -1.94 8.74 17.15
CA TYR A 38 -1.66 7.79 16.07
C TYR A 38 -2.84 6.84 15.81
N TYR A 39 -3.28 6.82 14.56
CA TYR A 39 -4.37 5.98 14.07
C TYR A 39 -3.97 5.24 12.79
N THR A 40 -4.68 4.13 12.50
CA THR A 40 -4.48 3.36 11.28
C THR A 40 -5.21 3.96 10.09
N ARG A 41 -4.46 4.33 9.04
CA ARG A 41 -5.04 4.88 7.80
C ARG A 41 -5.64 3.80 6.88
N VAL A 42 -5.27 2.54 7.11
CA VAL A 42 -5.75 1.41 6.28
C VAL A 42 -7.27 1.27 6.35
N LYS A 43 -7.87 1.61 7.50
CA LYS A 43 -9.32 1.52 7.74
C LYS A 43 -10.10 2.81 7.45
N LEU A 44 -9.47 3.84 6.89
CA LEU A 44 -10.18 5.09 6.54
C LEU A 44 -11.37 4.86 5.59
N PRO A 45 -11.31 3.99 4.57
CA PRO A 45 -12.48 3.69 3.77
C PRO A 45 -13.68 3.17 4.58
N GLU A 46 -13.43 2.33 5.61
CA GLU A 46 -14.47 1.78 6.48
C GLU A 46 -15.17 2.85 7.34
N LEU A 47 -14.49 3.97 7.65
CA LEU A 47 -15.08 5.11 8.35
C LEU A 47 -16.14 5.83 7.49
N ILE A 48 -15.96 5.85 6.17
CA ILE A 48 -16.92 6.46 5.24
C ILE A 48 -18.23 5.68 5.22
N SER A 49 -18.17 4.35 5.26
CA SER A 49 -19.32 3.45 5.23
C SER A 49 -19.98 3.19 6.60
N ASP A 50 -19.53 3.86 7.67
CA ASP A 50 -19.98 3.62 9.06
C ASP A 50 -19.66 2.21 9.60
N ASN A 51 -18.77 1.44 8.94
CA ASN A 51 -18.36 0.12 9.41
C ASN A 51 -17.41 0.18 10.63
N VAL A 52 -16.74 1.32 10.82
CA VAL A 52 -15.91 1.63 11.99
C VAL A 52 -16.18 3.05 12.48
N LYS A 53 -15.89 3.31 13.77
CA LYS A 53 -15.89 4.64 14.36
C LYS A 53 -14.46 5.20 14.44
N ILE A 54 -14.31 6.48 14.73
CA ILE A 54 -13.00 7.13 14.87
C ILE A 54 -12.17 6.44 15.96
N GLU A 55 -12.83 6.05 17.09
CA GLU A 55 -12.18 5.40 18.20
C GLU A 55 -11.55 4.05 17.83
N ASP A 56 -12.14 3.35 16.86
CA ASP A 56 -11.65 2.05 16.36
C ASP A 56 -10.40 2.21 15.45
N LEU A 57 -10.16 3.41 14.94
CA LEU A 57 -8.97 3.73 14.16
C LEU A 57 -7.78 4.05 15.06
N ILE A 58 -7.99 4.61 16.25
CA ILE A 58 -6.93 5.04 17.15
C ILE A 58 -6.14 3.82 17.65
N VAL A 59 -4.87 3.74 17.27
CA VAL A 59 -3.98 2.65 17.67
C VAL A 59 -3.38 2.91 19.05
N PHE A 60 -2.90 4.14 19.28
CA PHE A 60 -2.34 4.55 20.56
C PHE A 60 -3.09 5.78 21.07
N LYS A 61 -3.78 5.60 22.21
CA LYS A 61 -4.49 6.69 22.91
C LYS A 61 -3.50 7.60 23.64
N GLU A 62 -3.95 8.78 24.08
CA GLU A 62 -3.08 9.77 24.77
C GLU A 62 -2.35 9.18 25.99
N ASP A 63 -2.99 8.30 26.75
CA ASP A 63 -2.36 7.66 27.91
C ASP A 63 -1.16 6.80 27.54
N TRP A 64 -1.12 6.23 26.32
CA TRP A 64 0.03 5.50 25.84
C TRP A 64 1.26 6.43 25.69
N TYR A 65 1.07 7.66 25.20
CA TYR A 65 2.13 8.65 25.08
C TYR A 65 2.62 9.12 26.46
N LYS A 66 1.68 9.40 27.37
CA LYS A 66 2.00 9.78 28.75
C LYS A 66 2.80 8.69 29.46
N ASN A 67 2.36 7.43 29.39
CA ASN A 67 3.04 6.31 30.01
C ASN A 67 4.43 6.02 29.44
N LYS A 68 4.70 6.50 28.23
CA LYS A 68 6.01 6.41 27.57
C LYS A 68 6.81 7.72 27.69
N GLU A 69 6.32 8.69 28.43
CA GLU A 69 6.95 10.02 28.56
C GLU A 69 7.25 10.65 27.20
N LEU A 70 6.30 10.55 26.25
CA LEU A 70 6.34 11.17 24.94
C LEU A 70 5.41 12.38 24.95
N ASN A 71 5.92 13.57 24.68
CA ASN A 71 5.13 14.79 24.62
C ASN A 71 4.51 14.92 23.23
N LEU A 72 3.21 14.64 23.11
CA LEU A 72 2.46 14.75 21.87
C LEU A 72 1.71 16.08 21.79
N TYR A 73 1.96 16.84 20.72
CA TYR A 73 1.30 18.11 20.43
C TYR A 73 0.44 17.99 19.19
N LEU A 74 -0.86 17.80 19.39
CA LEU A 74 -1.88 17.75 18.32
C LEU A 74 -2.23 19.18 17.86
N ASN A 75 -2.72 19.31 16.61
CA ASN A 75 -3.07 20.59 15.99
C ASN A 75 -1.91 21.60 15.94
N LYS A 76 -0.68 21.13 15.98
CA LYS A 76 0.53 21.96 15.95
C LYS A 76 1.29 21.70 14.65
N LYS A 77 0.96 22.48 13.64
CA LYS A 77 1.65 22.43 12.34
C LYS A 77 2.98 23.17 12.45
N VAL A 78 4.09 22.47 12.20
CA VAL A 78 5.38 23.10 12.00
C VAL A 78 5.40 23.77 10.64
N ASN A 79 5.70 25.07 10.60
CA ASN A 79 5.65 25.91 9.41
C ASN A 79 7.02 26.08 8.75
N SER A 80 8.07 26.18 9.55
CA SER A 80 9.45 26.33 9.08
C SER A 80 10.47 25.76 10.06
N ILE A 81 11.67 25.53 9.53
CA ILE A 81 12.84 25.02 10.28
C ILE A 81 13.99 25.98 10.02
N ASP A 82 14.68 26.41 11.05
CA ASP A 82 15.98 27.08 10.93
C ASP A 82 17.10 26.13 11.43
N PRO A 83 17.81 25.46 10.52
CA PRO A 83 18.85 24.53 10.90
C PRO A 83 20.09 25.17 11.54
N LYS A 84 20.32 26.49 11.33
CA LYS A 84 21.50 27.19 11.83
C LYS A 84 21.43 27.41 13.35
N VAL A 85 20.23 27.79 13.82
CA VAL A 85 19.96 27.98 15.24
C VAL A 85 19.31 26.78 15.90
N LYS A 86 19.01 25.72 15.12
CA LYS A 86 18.32 24.48 15.55
C LYS A 86 16.97 24.75 16.18
N GLU A 87 16.11 25.43 15.45
CA GLU A 87 14.76 25.78 15.90
C GLU A 87 13.71 25.41 14.87
N ILE A 88 12.52 25.08 15.36
CA ILE A 88 11.30 24.95 14.56
C ILE A 88 10.33 26.05 14.92
N TYR A 89 9.46 26.44 13.96
CA TYR A 89 8.44 27.47 14.13
C TYR A 89 7.08 26.89 13.84
N LEU A 90 6.13 27.12 14.73
CA LEU A 90 4.75 26.65 14.58
C LEU A 90 3.90 27.68 13.82
N ASN A 91 2.93 27.19 13.08
CA ASN A 91 1.99 28.05 12.36
C ASN A 91 1.16 28.90 13.35
N GLY A 92 1.15 30.22 13.16
CA GLY A 92 0.40 31.16 14.01
C GLY A 92 1.01 31.42 15.39
N GLU A 93 2.20 30.96 15.66
CA GLU A 93 2.93 31.22 16.91
C GLU A 93 4.20 32.05 16.64
N ASN A 94 4.48 33.00 17.55
CA ASN A 94 5.67 33.86 17.43
C ASN A 94 6.94 33.25 18.07
N ASN A 95 6.79 32.18 18.85
CA ASN A 95 7.87 31.54 19.57
C ASN A 95 8.48 30.40 18.77
N SER A 96 9.79 30.30 18.79
CA SER A 96 10.55 29.17 18.27
C SER A 96 10.72 28.09 19.35
N ILE A 97 10.98 26.87 18.91
CA ILE A 97 11.21 25.70 19.75
C ILE A 97 12.54 25.07 19.33
N GLY A 98 13.51 25.11 20.28
CA GLY A 98 14.83 24.57 20.05
C GLY A 98 14.89 23.05 20.16
N TYR A 99 15.83 22.43 19.41
CA TYR A 99 16.10 21.00 19.43
C TYR A 99 17.61 20.68 19.46
N ASP A 100 17.97 19.54 20.01
CA ASP A 100 19.29 18.95 19.81
C ASP A 100 19.34 18.10 18.52
N LYS A 101 18.26 17.35 18.28
CA LYS A 101 18.07 16.51 17.09
C LYS A 101 16.66 16.68 16.54
N LEU A 102 16.53 16.70 15.20
CA LEU A 102 15.26 16.83 14.50
C LEU A 102 15.03 15.64 13.60
N ILE A 103 13.81 15.10 13.61
CA ILE A 103 13.39 13.99 12.77
C ILE A 103 12.18 14.42 11.93
N LEU A 104 12.34 14.38 10.62
CA LEU A 104 11.30 14.69 9.66
C LEU A 104 10.54 13.41 9.29
N ALA A 105 9.35 13.24 9.86
CA ALA A 105 8.42 12.16 9.55
C ALA A 105 7.18 12.69 8.84
N LEU A 106 7.41 13.53 7.81
CA LEU A 106 6.40 14.38 7.16
C LEU A 106 5.37 13.58 6.36
N GLY A 107 5.70 12.32 6.01
CA GLY A 107 4.83 11.46 5.23
C GLY A 107 4.67 11.93 3.79
N SER A 108 3.45 11.79 3.27
CA SER A 108 3.11 12.06 1.86
C SER A 108 1.70 12.62 1.74
N THR A 109 1.44 13.31 0.63
CA THR A 109 0.13 13.80 0.23
C THR A 109 -0.45 12.95 -0.90
N PRO A 110 -1.78 12.92 -1.09
CA PRO A 110 -2.39 12.29 -2.26
C PRO A 110 -1.91 12.95 -3.55
N ASN A 111 -1.56 12.11 -4.53
CA ASN A 111 -1.24 12.60 -5.86
C ASN A 111 -2.54 12.85 -6.63
N ILE A 112 -2.72 14.07 -7.13
CA ILE A 112 -3.77 14.43 -8.09
C ILE A 112 -3.11 14.54 -9.45
N PRO A 113 -3.38 13.61 -10.38
CA PRO A 113 -2.85 13.68 -11.74
C PRO A 113 -3.25 14.98 -12.46
N PRO A 114 -2.60 15.36 -13.56
CA PRO A 114 -2.92 16.57 -14.31
C PRO A 114 -4.25 16.45 -15.08
N ILE A 115 -5.32 16.25 -14.36
CA ILE A 115 -6.70 16.18 -14.82
C ILE A 115 -7.30 17.59 -14.73
N LYS A 116 -7.82 18.10 -15.84
CA LYS A 116 -8.44 19.42 -15.88
C LYS A 116 -9.56 19.54 -14.85
N ASN A 117 -9.62 20.65 -14.12
CA ASN A 117 -10.53 20.97 -13.02
C ASN A 117 -10.35 20.14 -11.73
N ALA A 118 -9.53 19.09 -11.71
CA ALA A 118 -9.45 18.18 -10.55
C ALA A 118 -8.98 18.90 -9.28
N ILE A 119 -7.89 19.68 -9.36
CA ILE A 119 -7.32 20.39 -8.21
C ILE A 119 -8.30 21.43 -7.67
N GLU A 120 -8.88 22.27 -8.53
CA GLU A 120 -9.83 23.31 -8.13
C GLU A 120 -11.07 22.72 -7.44
N MET A 121 -11.67 21.68 -8.05
CA MET A 121 -12.87 21.06 -7.52
C MET A 121 -12.59 20.28 -6.23
N ASN A 122 -11.40 19.71 -6.05
CA ASN A 122 -10.98 19.08 -4.80
C ASN A 122 -10.78 20.11 -3.68
N ILE A 123 -10.07 21.20 -3.94
CA ILE A 123 -9.86 22.27 -2.93
C ILE A 123 -11.20 22.85 -2.48
N ASN A 124 -12.12 23.11 -3.41
CA ASN A 124 -13.43 23.72 -3.13
C ASN A 124 -14.48 22.69 -2.68
N LYS A 125 -14.12 21.42 -2.50
CA LYS A 125 -15.02 20.33 -2.08
C LYS A 125 -16.30 20.22 -2.93
N LYS A 126 -16.16 20.41 -4.23
CA LYS A 126 -17.26 20.41 -5.21
C LYS A 126 -17.64 18.96 -5.67
N GLY A 127 -17.57 17.96 -4.78
CA GLY A 127 -17.84 16.56 -5.07
C GLY A 127 -16.61 15.80 -5.59
N VAL A 128 -15.43 16.42 -5.53
CA VAL A 128 -14.15 15.78 -5.84
C VAL A 128 -13.31 15.74 -4.57
N PHE A 129 -12.80 14.57 -4.20
CA PHE A 129 -12.03 14.37 -2.97
C PHE A 129 -10.85 13.41 -3.19
N THR A 130 -9.87 13.52 -2.30
CA THR A 130 -8.86 12.52 -2.03
C THR A 130 -9.09 11.94 -0.63
N LEU A 131 -8.52 10.77 -0.31
CA LEU A 131 -8.63 10.17 1.01
C LEU A 131 -7.22 9.93 1.57
N ARG A 132 -6.85 10.64 2.64
CA ARG A 132 -5.55 10.50 3.29
C ARG A 132 -5.63 10.46 4.83
N ASN A 133 -6.57 11.17 5.41
CA ASN A 133 -6.72 11.31 6.86
C ASN A 133 -8.20 11.16 7.30
N ILE A 134 -8.45 11.24 8.62
CA ILE A 134 -9.80 11.13 9.19
C ILE A 134 -10.71 12.25 8.69
N ASP A 135 -10.19 13.48 8.60
CA ASP A 135 -10.99 14.63 8.18
C ASP A 135 -11.47 14.47 6.73
N ASP A 136 -10.60 13.98 5.82
CA ASP A 136 -11.00 13.64 4.45
C ASP A 136 -12.15 12.61 4.43
N ALA A 137 -12.03 11.55 5.26
CA ALA A 137 -13.07 10.53 5.34
C ALA A 137 -14.41 11.09 5.83
N LEU A 138 -14.37 11.98 6.84
CA LEU A 138 -15.55 12.65 7.37
C LEU A 138 -16.17 13.62 6.34
N GLU A 139 -15.34 14.34 5.59
CA GLU A 139 -15.81 15.22 4.52
C GLU A 139 -16.52 14.44 3.40
N ILE A 140 -15.92 13.33 2.94
CA ILE A 140 -16.52 12.44 1.93
C ILE A 140 -17.86 11.90 2.45
N LYS A 141 -17.88 11.36 3.67
CA LYS A 141 -19.08 10.84 4.31
C LYS A 141 -20.19 11.89 4.42
N ASN A 142 -19.83 13.10 4.86
CA ASN A 142 -20.78 14.22 4.95
C ASN A 142 -21.31 14.64 3.58
N HIS A 143 -20.44 14.64 2.56
CA HIS A 143 -20.84 14.97 1.19
C HIS A 143 -21.86 13.96 0.66
N ILE A 144 -21.60 12.66 0.85
CA ILE A 144 -22.54 11.58 0.45
C ILE A 144 -23.89 11.77 1.11
N LYS A 145 -23.93 12.05 2.42
CA LYS A 145 -25.18 12.21 3.17
C LYS A 145 -25.99 13.46 2.80
N LYS A 146 -25.30 14.57 2.51
CA LYS A 146 -25.96 15.87 2.26
C LYS A 146 -26.42 16.08 0.82
N ASN A 147 -25.79 15.42 -0.17
CA ASN A 147 -25.96 15.75 -1.58
C ASN A 147 -26.70 14.67 -2.39
N GLU A 148 -27.36 13.71 -1.72
CA GLU A 148 -28.11 12.62 -2.37
C GLU A 148 -27.30 11.91 -3.48
N VAL A 149 -26.01 11.66 -3.20
CA VAL A 149 -25.09 11.04 -4.13
C VAL A 149 -25.61 9.66 -4.53
N LYS A 150 -25.63 9.37 -5.84
CA LYS A 150 -26.06 8.07 -6.40
C LYS A 150 -24.93 7.35 -7.12
N LYS A 151 -24.09 8.11 -7.84
CA LYS A 151 -23.02 7.58 -8.69
C LYS A 151 -21.67 8.08 -8.19
N ALA A 152 -20.74 7.16 -7.97
CA ALA A 152 -19.37 7.47 -7.57
C ALA A 152 -18.36 6.91 -8.56
N ILE A 153 -17.33 7.69 -8.88
CA ILE A 153 -16.19 7.26 -9.66
C ILE A 153 -14.95 7.32 -8.78
N ILE A 154 -14.18 6.23 -8.76
CA ILE A 154 -12.85 6.16 -8.16
C ILE A 154 -11.80 6.18 -9.27
N ILE A 155 -10.96 7.20 -9.31
CA ILE A 155 -9.83 7.30 -10.25
C ILE A 155 -8.60 6.68 -9.59
N GLY A 156 -8.21 5.50 -10.07
CA GLY A 156 -7.10 4.69 -9.58
C GLY A 156 -7.53 3.33 -9.02
N GLY A 157 -7.16 2.26 -9.71
CA GLY A 157 -7.39 0.85 -9.35
C GLY A 157 -6.27 0.23 -8.51
N GLY A 158 -5.59 1.05 -7.69
CA GLY A 158 -4.62 0.61 -6.70
C GLY A 158 -5.30 0.07 -5.43
N LEU A 159 -4.49 -0.41 -4.46
CA LEU A 159 -4.97 -1.04 -3.22
C LEU A 159 -6.02 -0.19 -2.48
N LEU A 160 -5.70 1.06 -2.20
CA LEU A 160 -6.62 1.95 -1.48
C LEU A 160 -7.85 2.32 -2.32
N GLY A 161 -7.67 2.47 -3.64
CA GLY A 161 -8.79 2.78 -4.55
C GLY A 161 -9.82 1.64 -4.60
N LEU A 162 -9.38 0.39 -4.62
CA LEU A 162 -10.26 -0.78 -4.63
C LEU A 162 -10.98 -0.97 -3.29
N GLU A 163 -10.28 -0.80 -2.16
CA GLU A 163 -10.90 -0.82 -0.83
C GLU A 163 -11.92 0.31 -0.68
N LEU A 164 -11.58 1.51 -1.17
CA LEU A 164 -12.49 2.64 -1.17
C LEU A 164 -13.72 2.35 -2.04
N ALA A 165 -13.55 1.79 -3.24
CA ALA A 165 -14.66 1.40 -4.10
C ALA A 165 -15.61 0.40 -3.43
N ASN A 166 -15.04 -0.58 -2.70
CA ASN A 166 -15.81 -1.55 -1.93
C ASN A 166 -16.64 -0.87 -0.84
N GLN A 167 -16.05 0.06 -0.08
CA GLN A 167 -16.76 0.77 0.99
C GLN A 167 -17.80 1.76 0.45
N ILE A 168 -17.55 2.40 -0.69
CA ILE A 168 -18.53 3.25 -1.39
C ILE A 168 -19.71 2.41 -1.89
N LYS A 169 -19.46 1.17 -2.36
CA LYS A 169 -20.53 0.22 -2.72
C LYS A 169 -21.39 -0.16 -1.50
N PHE A 170 -20.81 -0.33 -0.31
CA PHE A 170 -21.57 -0.51 0.93
C PHE A 170 -22.46 0.69 1.27
N CYS A 171 -22.10 1.91 0.86
CA CYS A 171 -22.97 3.08 0.93
C CYS A 171 -24.14 3.04 -0.09
N LYS A 172 -24.30 1.94 -0.85
CA LYS A 172 -25.33 1.71 -1.88
C LYS A 172 -25.22 2.67 -3.07
N LEU A 173 -24.03 3.12 -3.41
CA LEU A 173 -23.77 3.94 -4.58
C LEU A 173 -23.39 3.06 -5.79
N ASP A 174 -23.82 3.47 -6.99
CA ASP A 174 -23.33 2.92 -8.24
C ASP A 174 -21.86 3.31 -8.38
N THR A 175 -20.97 2.33 -8.30
CA THR A 175 -19.55 2.56 -8.16
C THR A 175 -18.80 2.11 -9.40
N THR A 176 -17.96 3.00 -9.93
CA THR A 176 -17.06 2.72 -11.07
C THR A 176 -15.62 3.01 -10.68
N VAL A 177 -14.71 2.06 -10.92
CA VAL A 177 -13.26 2.25 -10.83
C VAL A 177 -12.72 2.52 -12.23
N VAL A 178 -11.96 3.60 -12.38
CA VAL A 178 -11.28 3.98 -13.61
C VAL A 178 -9.78 3.90 -13.40
N GLU A 179 -9.11 3.01 -14.14
CA GLU A 179 -7.70 2.74 -14.00
C GLU A 179 -6.95 3.11 -15.30
N PHE A 180 -5.85 3.84 -15.14
CA PHE A 180 -4.97 4.24 -16.24
C PHE A 180 -4.28 3.05 -16.91
N PHE A 181 -3.87 2.06 -16.12
CA PHE A 181 -3.18 0.88 -16.61
C PHE A 181 -4.15 -0.16 -17.20
N PRO A 182 -3.67 -1.08 -18.07
CA PRO A 182 -4.50 -2.13 -18.65
C PRO A 182 -4.87 -3.24 -17.66
N GLN A 183 -4.45 -3.14 -16.41
CA GLN A 183 -4.78 -4.10 -15.34
C GLN A 183 -4.89 -3.44 -13.97
N LEU A 184 -5.62 -4.06 -13.06
CA LEU A 184 -5.64 -3.68 -11.65
C LEU A 184 -4.33 -4.11 -10.95
N LEU A 185 -3.88 -3.31 -9.99
CA LEU A 185 -2.72 -3.60 -9.14
C LEU A 185 -1.45 -4.00 -9.92
N PRO A 186 -1.01 -3.24 -10.93
CA PRO A 186 0.08 -3.66 -11.83
C PRO A 186 1.44 -3.82 -11.15
N ARG A 187 1.58 -3.34 -9.90
CA ARG A 187 2.79 -3.49 -9.08
C ARG A 187 2.74 -4.70 -8.15
N GLN A 188 1.56 -5.27 -7.93
CA GLN A 188 1.34 -6.38 -7.00
C GLN A 188 0.93 -7.67 -7.70
N LEU A 189 0.30 -7.60 -8.86
CA LEU A 189 -0.25 -8.73 -9.59
C LEU A 189 0.35 -8.82 -10.98
N ASP A 190 0.43 -10.04 -11.50
CA ASP A 190 0.59 -10.25 -12.93
C ASP A 190 -0.76 -10.12 -13.67
N ALA A 191 -0.73 -10.19 -14.98
CA ALA A 191 -1.92 -9.95 -15.82
C ALA A 191 -3.04 -10.97 -15.57
N GLU A 192 -2.69 -12.22 -15.30
CA GLU A 192 -3.66 -13.29 -15.07
C GLU A 192 -4.41 -13.07 -13.75
N CYS A 193 -3.68 -12.86 -12.65
CA CYS A 193 -4.28 -12.56 -11.35
C CYS A 193 -5.04 -11.23 -11.37
N GLY A 194 -4.54 -10.21 -12.08
CA GLY A 194 -5.23 -8.93 -12.29
C GLY A 194 -6.59 -9.10 -13.00
N THR A 195 -6.67 -10.02 -13.97
CA THR A 195 -7.94 -10.36 -14.65
C THR A 195 -8.92 -11.04 -13.70
N MET A 196 -8.46 -12.01 -12.91
CA MET A 196 -9.30 -12.68 -11.91
C MET A 196 -9.82 -11.68 -10.86
N LEU A 197 -8.99 -10.77 -10.40
CA LEU A 197 -9.41 -9.70 -9.48
C LEU A 197 -10.48 -8.80 -10.11
N LYS A 198 -10.30 -8.41 -11.38
CA LYS A 198 -11.30 -7.60 -12.10
C LYS A 198 -12.65 -8.30 -12.17
N GLU A 199 -12.67 -9.56 -12.60
CA GLU A 199 -13.89 -10.37 -12.68
C GLU A 199 -14.59 -10.44 -11.31
N GLU A 200 -13.85 -10.67 -10.24
CA GLU A 200 -14.40 -10.72 -8.87
C GLU A 200 -15.00 -9.37 -8.42
N ILE A 201 -14.34 -8.25 -8.74
CA ILE A 201 -14.83 -6.90 -8.43
C ILE A 201 -16.12 -6.60 -9.20
N GLU A 202 -16.19 -6.99 -10.48
CA GLU A 202 -17.38 -6.82 -11.32
C GLU A 202 -18.54 -7.72 -10.86
N ASN A 203 -18.26 -8.94 -10.41
CA ASN A 203 -19.27 -9.84 -9.81
C ASN A 203 -19.87 -9.24 -8.52
N ARG A 204 -19.16 -8.39 -7.81
CA ARG A 204 -19.67 -7.63 -6.65
C ARG A 204 -20.43 -6.36 -7.05
N GLY A 205 -20.60 -6.11 -8.34
CA GLY A 205 -21.37 -4.98 -8.87
C GLY A 205 -20.62 -3.65 -8.83
N ILE A 206 -19.29 -3.67 -8.90
CA ILE A 206 -18.43 -2.50 -9.10
C ILE A 206 -17.94 -2.53 -10.54
N MET A 207 -18.27 -1.53 -11.35
CA MET A 207 -17.78 -1.43 -12.73
C MET A 207 -16.29 -1.10 -12.76
N VAL A 208 -15.54 -1.75 -13.66
CA VAL A 208 -14.10 -1.50 -13.84
C VAL A 208 -13.80 -1.08 -15.27
N VAL A 209 -13.20 0.10 -15.45
CA VAL A 209 -12.76 0.64 -16.73
C VAL A 209 -11.24 0.73 -16.71
N LEU A 210 -10.56 -0.15 -17.43
CA LEU A 210 -9.11 -0.22 -17.56
C LEU A 210 -8.63 0.54 -18.80
N ASP A 211 -7.33 0.79 -18.89
CA ASP A 211 -6.67 1.52 -19.99
C ASP A 211 -7.35 2.87 -20.26
N ALA A 212 -7.73 3.57 -19.20
CA ALA A 212 -8.60 4.74 -19.26
C ALA A 212 -7.92 5.99 -18.69
N VAL A 213 -7.51 6.88 -19.59
CA VAL A 213 -6.94 8.18 -19.24
C VAL A 213 -8.07 9.16 -18.95
N THR A 214 -8.19 9.62 -17.71
CA THR A 214 -9.12 10.71 -17.35
C THR A 214 -8.49 12.05 -17.73
N GLU A 215 -9.15 12.83 -18.58
CA GLU A 215 -8.65 14.14 -19.04
C GLU A 215 -9.27 15.32 -18.28
N GLU A 216 -10.52 15.20 -17.85
CA GLU A 216 -11.26 16.32 -17.28
C GLU A 216 -12.30 15.83 -16.26
N ILE A 217 -12.44 16.59 -15.17
CA ILE A 217 -13.61 16.52 -14.28
C ILE A 217 -14.67 17.46 -14.83
N LEU A 218 -15.88 16.95 -15.04
CA LEU A 218 -17.02 17.69 -15.60
C LEU A 218 -17.87 18.27 -14.48
N GLY A 219 -18.49 19.42 -14.73
CA GLY A 219 -19.45 20.07 -13.85
C GLY A 219 -19.25 21.57 -13.78
N ASP A 220 -20.31 22.27 -13.38
CA ASP A 220 -20.33 23.69 -13.08
C ASP A 220 -20.77 23.88 -11.64
N GLY A 221 -19.86 24.33 -10.78
CA GLY A 221 -20.09 24.47 -9.34
C GLY A 221 -20.11 23.18 -8.53
N LYS A 222 -20.47 22.04 -9.11
CA LYS A 222 -20.35 20.69 -8.53
C LYS A 222 -20.01 19.66 -9.62
N VAL A 223 -19.44 18.53 -9.22
CA VAL A 223 -19.11 17.45 -10.16
C VAL A 223 -20.38 16.88 -10.81
N SER A 224 -20.29 16.57 -12.10
CA SER A 224 -21.33 15.85 -12.86
C SER A 224 -20.78 14.62 -13.58
N GLY A 225 -19.48 14.38 -13.49
CA GLY A 225 -18.83 13.22 -14.11
C GLY A 225 -17.38 13.48 -14.48
N ILE A 226 -16.86 12.59 -15.32
CA ILE A 226 -15.52 12.69 -15.89
C ILE A 226 -15.56 12.53 -17.41
N LYS A 227 -14.53 13.05 -18.08
CA LYS A 227 -14.28 12.82 -19.50
C LYS A 227 -13.00 12.03 -19.65
N LEU A 228 -13.07 10.92 -20.37
CA LEU A 228 -11.92 10.10 -20.74
C LEU A 228 -11.32 10.54 -22.06
N LYS A 229 -10.06 10.19 -22.27
CA LYS A 229 -9.40 10.33 -23.58
C LYS A 229 -10.23 9.61 -24.64
N GLY A 230 -10.38 10.26 -25.80
CA GLY A 230 -11.28 9.75 -26.85
C GLY A 230 -12.73 10.26 -26.70
N GLY A 231 -13.02 11.10 -25.72
CA GLY A 231 -14.29 11.83 -25.60
C GLY A 231 -15.41 11.11 -24.84
N LYS A 232 -15.25 9.85 -24.45
CA LYS A 232 -16.24 9.13 -23.63
C LYS A 232 -16.45 9.84 -22.30
N LYS A 233 -17.70 10.06 -21.91
CA LYS A 233 -18.08 10.66 -20.64
C LYS A 233 -18.69 9.61 -19.72
N LEU A 234 -18.38 9.69 -18.43
CA LEU A 234 -19.00 8.90 -17.37
C LEU A 234 -19.61 9.88 -16.35
N GLU A 235 -20.88 9.66 -16.03
CA GLU A 235 -21.59 10.48 -15.06
C GLU A 235 -21.21 10.10 -13.63
N ALA A 236 -21.10 11.10 -12.75
CA ALA A 236 -20.87 10.89 -11.31
C ALA A 236 -21.29 12.11 -10.50
N ASP A 237 -21.81 11.85 -9.31
CA ASP A 237 -22.10 12.86 -8.28
C ASP A 237 -20.94 13.00 -7.29
N LEU A 238 -20.02 12.04 -7.31
CA LEU A 238 -18.83 11.95 -6.46
C LEU A 238 -17.65 11.40 -7.26
N VAL A 239 -16.51 12.07 -7.19
CA VAL A 239 -15.24 11.59 -7.75
C VAL A 239 -14.19 11.51 -6.64
N LEU A 240 -13.60 10.34 -6.47
CA LEU A 240 -12.55 10.06 -5.48
C LEU A 240 -11.24 9.76 -6.22
N ILE A 241 -10.20 10.58 -5.99
CA ILE A 241 -8.91 10.43 -6.67
C ILE A 241 -7.94 9.67 -5.76
N GLN A 242 -7.53 8.48 -6.18
CA GLN A 242 -6.59 7.58 -5.48
C GLN A 242 -5.44 7.14 -6.41
N ALA A 243 -4.77 8.14 -7.01
CA ALA A 243 -3.73 7.94 -8.03
C ALA A 243 -2.31 7.96 -7.45
N GLY A 244 -2.13 7.38 -6.26
CA GLY A 244 -0.84 7.29 -5.58
C GLY A 244 -0.58 8.44 -4.62
N ILE A 245 0.69 8.58 -4.21
CA ILE A 245 1.15 9.54 -3.19
C ILE A 245 2.38 10.31 -3.70
N THR A 246 2.54 11.52 -3.18
CA THR A 246 3.73 12.35 -3.38
C THR A 246 4.37 12.65 -2.03
N PRO A 247 5.68 12.41 -1.83
CA PRO A 247 6.39 12.76 -0.61
C PRO A 247 6.21 14.23 -0.22
N THR A 248 5.98 14.51 1.05
CA THR A 248 5.93 15.88 1.58
C THR A 248 7.35 16.37 1.84
N ILE A 249 7.82 17.34 1.05
CA ILE A 249 9.21 17.83 1.10
C ILE A 249 9.34 19.34 1.27
N ASP A 250 8.26 20.11 1.19
CA ASP A 250 8.30 21.57 1.08
C ASP A 250 9.08 22.22 2.24
N ILE A 251 8.73 21.88 3.49
CA ILE A 251 9.40 22.42 4.66
C ILE A 251 10.91 22.06 4.72
N ALA A 252 11.29 20.88 4.22
CA ALA A 252 12.68 20.47 4.13
C ALA A 252 13.42 21.27 3.06
N LYS A 253 12.79 21.45 1.89
CA LYS A 253 13.33 22.27 0.80
C LYS A 253 13.55 23.72 1.22
N ASP A 254 12.57 24.31 1.90
CA ASP A 254 12.65 25.68 2.40
C ASP A 254 13.78 25.86 3.44
N ALA A 255 14.11 24.80 4.17
CA ALA A 255 15.23 24.74 5.12
C ALA A 255 16.59 24.40 4.45
N ASN A 256 16.68 24.35 3.12
CA ASN A 256 17.85 23.94 2.35
C ASN A 256 18.35 22.51 2.65
N ILE A 257 17.46 21.62 3.03
CA ILE A 257 17.73 20.19 3.12
C ILE A 257 17.63 19.62 1.69
N GLU A 258 18.57 18.77 1.30
CA GLU A 258 18.60 18.18 -0.02
C GLU A 258 17.37 17.34 -0.30
N THR A 259 16.69 17.65 -1.41
CA THR A 259 15.49 16.97 -1.87
C THR A 259 15.55 16.69 -3.36
N ASN A 260 14.91 15.60 -3.80
CA ASN A 260 14.59 15.31 -5.19
C ASN A 260 13.11 14.96 -5.26
N ARG A 261 12.72 13.71 -5.48
CA ARG A 261 11.32 13.26 -5.32
C ARG A 261 10.93 13.08 -3.85
N GLY A 262 11.90 12.91 -2.96
CA GLY A 262 11.81 12.83 -1.52
C GLY A 262 12.95 13.60 -0.86
N ILE A 263 13.01 13.58 0.46
CA ILE A 263 14.15 14.08 1.24
C ILE A 263 15.29 13.07 1.08
N ILE A 264 16.44 13.51 0.55
CA ILE A 264 17.60 12.64 0.33
C ILE A 264 18.24 12.30 1.67
N VAL A 265 18.43 11.01 1.91
CA VAL A 265 19.07 10.49 3.12
C VAL A 265 20.17 9.47 2.81
N ASN A 266 21.12 9.33 3.75
CA ASN A 266 22.13 8.28 3.70
C ASN A 266 21.62 6.97 4.33
N GLU A 267 22.47 5.95 4.41
CA GLU A 267 22.14 4.64 4.97
C GLU A 267 21.82 4.66 6.49
N PHE A 268 22.06 5.77 7.17
CA PHE A 268 21.72 5.99 8.58
C PHE A 268 20.50 6.90 8.74
N LEU A 269 19.81 7.21 7.62
CA LEU A 269 18.66 8.11 7.53
C LEU A 269 18.97 9.55 7.96
N GLU A 270 20.24 9.98 7.82
CA GLU A 270 20.68 11.36 8.02
C GLU A 270 20.48 12.15 6.72
N THR A 271 20.07 13.39 6.85
CA THR A 271 20.06 14.35 5.74
C THR A 271 21.46 14.95 5.53
N ASN A 272 21.61 15.82 4.54
CA ASN A 272 22.84 16.61 4.34
C ASN A 272 23.11 17.62 5.46
N ILE A 273 22.14 17.91 6.33
CA ILE A 273 22.28 18.83 7.45
C ILE A 273 22.47 18.04 8.75
N LYS A 274 23.58 18.33 9.43
CA LYS A 274 23.92 17.70 10.70
C LYS A 274 22.77 17.81 11.71
N ASP A 275 22.51 16.72 12.44
CA ASP A 275 21.50 16.60 13.49
C ASP A 275 20.04 16.62 12.99
N ILE A 276 19.84 16.56 11.65
CA ILE A 276 18.53 16.42 11.03
C ILE A 276 18.45 15.09 10.28
N PHE A 277 17.41 14.33 10.59
CA PHE A 277 17.12 13.00 10.05
C PHE A 277 15.75 13.01 9.35
N ALA A 278 15.51 12.07 8.45
CA ALA A 278 14.20 11.90 7.86
C ALA A 278 13.80 10.42 7.77
N VAL A 279 12.49 10.13 7.85
CA VAL A 279 11.96 8.76 7.92
C VAL A 279 10.55 8.65 7.35
N GLY A 280 10.23 7.53 6.75
CA GLY A 280 8.89 7.22 6.23
C GLY A 280 8.70 7.63 4.77
N ASP A 281 7.43 7.91 4.39
CA ASP A 281 7.05 8.18 2.99
C ASP A 281 7.72 9.43 2.40
N CYS A 282 8.26 10.32 3.22
CA CYS A 282 8.88 11.56 2.76
C CYS A 282 10.33 11.40 2.30
N ILE A 283 10.98 10.27 2.54
CA ILE A 283 12.39 10.09 2.19
C ILE A 283 12.59 9.51 0.80
N GLU A 284 13.77 9.81 0.25
CA GLU A 284 14.36 9.16 -0.91
C GLU A 284 15.73 8.60 -0.53
N TYR A 285 15.91 7.28 -0.70
CA TYR A 285 17.15 6.59 -0.46
C TYR A 285 17.53 5.78 -1.69
N LYS A 286 18.76 5.94 -2.24
CA LYS A 286 19.21 5.28 -3.46
C LYS A 286 18.21 5.41 -4.63
N ASN A 287 17.66 6.61 -4.83
CA ASN A 287 16.64 6.93 -5.84
C ASN A 287 15.31 6.16 -5.70
N GLN A 288 15.01 5.60 -4.51
CA GLN A 288 13.78 4.87 -4.23
C GLN A 288 12.94 5.55 -3.15
N ILE A 289 11.62 5.46 -3.32
CA ILE A 289 10.58 5.85 -2.37
C ILE A 289 9.69 4.62 -2.18
N TRP A 290 9.39 4.26 -0.93
CA TRP A 290 8.65 3.02 -0.64
C TRP A 290 7.15 3.24 -0.48
N GLY A 291 6.72 4.20 0.34
CA GLY A 291 5.30 4.46 0.60
C GLY A 291 4.55 3.27 1.22
N ILE A 292 5.23 2.45 2.01
CA ILE A 292 4.68 1.25 2.65
C ILE A 292 5.02 1.18 4.15
N ILE A 293 4.09 0.66 4.94
CA ILE A 293 4.25 0.52 6.40
C ILE A 293 5.51 -0.27 6.80
N PRO A 294 5.85 -1.41 6.18
CA PRO A 294 7.07 -2.15 6.53
C PRO A 294 8.34 -1.29 6.45
N ALA A 295 8.48 -0.46 5.40
CA ALA A 295 9.62 0.45 5.28
C ALA A 295 9.68 1.46 6.44
N CYS A 296 8.54 2.07 6.80
CA CYS A 296 8.47 2.98 7.94
C CYS A 296 8.92 2.29 9.24
N MET A 297 8.53 1.03 9.46
CA MET A 297 8.89 0.26 10.65
C MET A 297 10.37 -0.10 10.71
N GLU A 298 10.98 -0.49 9.60
CA GLU A 298 12.43 -0.77 9.50
C GLU A 298 13.24 0.52 9.70
N GLN A 299 12.88 1.57 8.99
CA GLN A 299 13.53 2.87 9.06
C GLN A 299 13.43 3.47 10.47
N SER A 300 12.31 3.32 11.17
CA SER A 300 12.13 3.84 12.53
C SER A 300 13.13 3.28 13.53
N LYS A 301 13.56 2.02 13.39
CA LYS A 301 14.58 1.39 14.23
C LYS A 301 15.96 1.95 13.95
N ILE A 302 16.26 2.17 12.67
CA ILE A 302 17.58 2.67 12.24
C ILE A 302 17.74 4.13 12.63
N VAL A 303 16.76 4.98 12.36
CA VAL A 303 16.85 6.40 12.72
C VAL A 303 16.92 6.60 14.24
N ALA A 304 16.20 5.79 15.03
CA ALA A 304 16.27 5.83 16.48
C ALA A 304 17.68 5.54 17.01
N ALA A 305 18.35 4.53 16.46
CA ALA A 305 19.74 4.22 16.80
C ALA A 305 20.70 5.33 16.34
N SER A 306 20.52 5.86 15.12
CA SER A 306 21.36 6.92 14.55
C SER A 306 21.29 8.22 15.34
N VAL A 307 20.11 8.64 15.77
CA VAL A 307 19.88 9.82 16.61
C VAL A 307 20.64 9.75 17.92
N LEU A 308 20.77 8.53 18.49
CA LEU A 308 21.51 8.26 19.72
C LEU A 308 23.02 8.02 19.49
N GLY A 309 23.51 8.17 18.25
CA GLY A 309 24.92 7.95 17.90
C GLY A 309 25.33 6.49 17.70
N ALA A 310 24.39 5.55 17.74
CA ALA A 310 24.66 4.12 17.57
C ALA A 310 24.51 3.70 16.10
N LYS A 311 25.50 3.99 15.26
CA LYS A 311 25.49 3.69 13.81
C LYS A 311 25.94 2.25 13.51
N LYS A 312 25.32 1.24 14.12
CA LYS A 312 25.70 -0.18 13.93
C LYS A 312 24.97 -0.86 12.77
N VAL A 313 23.74 -0.42 12.47
CA VAL A 313 22.88 -1.01 11.45
C VAL A 313 22.58 0.02 10.37
N LYS A 314 22.74 -0.39 9.12
CA LYS A 314 22.44 0.42 7.94
C LYS A 314 21.08 0.06 7.36
N TYR A 315 20.42 1.04 6.75
CA TYR A 315 19.26 0.82 5.93
C TYR A 315 19.71 0.33 4.55
N GLU A 316 19.34 -0.89 4.18
CA GLU A 316 19.68 -1.47 2.88
C GLU A 316 18.55 -1.33 1.85
N GLY A 317 17.43 -0.75 2.26
CA GLY A 317 16.16 -0.74 1.53
C GLY A 317 15.20 -1.76 2.12
N THR A 318 13.95 -1.70 1.69
CA THR A 318 12.88 -2.62 2.15
C THR A 318 12.34 -3.39 0.98
N THR A 319 12.31 -4.72 1.09
CA THR A 319 11.64 -5.57 0.09
C THR A 319 10.14 -5.26 0.08
N PRO A 320 9.56 -4.87 -1.07
CA PRO A 320 8.13 -4.63 -1.15
C PRO A 320 7.34 -5.87 -0.75
N LYS A 321 6.46 -5.70 0.23
CA LYS A 321 5.58 -6.74 0.73
C LYS A 321 4.22 -6.14 1.03
N ASN A 322 3.21 -6.71 0.41
CA ASN A 322 1.82 -6.37 0.65
C ASN A 322 1.08 -7.63 1.11
N THR A 323 0.55 -7.62 2.32
CA THR A 323 -0.38 -8.64 2.82
C THR A 323 -1.59 -7.90 3.35
N LEU A 324 -2.71 -8.02 2.65
CA LEU A 324 -3.92 -7.25 2.94
C LEU A 324 -5.15 -7.96 2.38
N LYS A 325 -6.31 -7.47 2.78
CA LYS A 325 -7.57 -7.85 2.15
C LYS A 325 -7.92 -6.84 1.06
N ILE A 326 -8.36 -7.33 -0.07
CA ILE A 326 -8.89 -6.51 -1.16
C ILE A 326 -10.28 -7.00 -1.46
N VAL A 327 -11.27 -6.12 -1.27
CA VAL A 327 -12.67 -6.46 -1.51
C VAL A 327 -13.08 -7.75 -0.76
N GLY A 328 -12.50 -7.94 0.44
CA GLY A 328 -12.75 -9.12 1.29
C GLY A 328 -11.97 -10.39 0.93
N LEU A 329 -11.12 -10.37 -0.10
CA LEU A 329 -10.20 -11.46 -0.45
C LEU A 329 -8.81 -11.18 0.08
N ASP A 330 -8.16 -12.22 0.58
CA ASP A 330 -6.77 -12.12 1.04
C ASP A 330 -5.82 -12.04 -0.15
N LEU A 331 -4.89 -11.08 -0.10
CA LEU A 331 -3.81 -10.94 -1.06
C LEU A 331 -2.47 -10.84 -0.33
N THR A 332 -1.53 -11.67 -0.72
CA THR A 332 -0.10 -11.48 -0.42
C THR A 332 0.67 -11.37 -1.73
N SER A 333 1.40 -10.26 -1.87
CA SER A 333 2.34 -10.05 -2.97
C SER A 333 3.67 -9.62 -2.36
N ILE A 334 4.73 -10.35 -2.69
CA ILE A 334 6.07 -10.11 -2.12
C ILE A 334 7.15 -10.36 -3.17
N GLY A 335 8.18 -9.50 -3.19
CA GLY A 335 9.33 -9.63 -4.06
C GLY A 335 8.99 -9.51 -5.55
N VAL A 336 9.64 -10.33 -6.37
CA VAL A 336 9.44 -10.37 -7.82
C VAL A 336 8.07 -10.99 -8.14
N ILE A 337 7.26 -10.30 -8.92
CA ILE A 337 5.95 -10.79 -9.38
C ILE A 337 5.96 -11.25 -10.84
N ASP A 338 6.92 -10.74 -11.62
CA ASP A 338 7.06 -11.05 -13.04
C ASP A 338 8.55 -11.20 -13.38
N PRO A 339 9.07 -12.44 -13.44
CA PRO A 339 10.48 -12.69 -13.71
C PRO A 339 10.88 -12.35 -15.17
N SER A 340 9.94 -12.16 -16.08
CA SER A 340 10.23 -11.76 -17.46
C SER A 340 10.84 -10.34 -17.56
N LYS A 341 10.64 -9.53 -16.51
CA LYS A 341 11.20 -8.18 -16.37
C LYS A 341 12.56 -8.15 -15.71
N GLU A 342 13.06 -9.30 -15.27
CA GLU A 342 14.31 -9.44 -14.55
C GLU A 342 15.44 -9.97 -15.46
N HIS A 343 16.66 -9.56 -15.18
CA HIS A 343 17.82 -10.03 -15.94
C HIS A 343 18.32 -11.41 -15.48
N GLY A 344 18.78 -12.22 -16.41
CA GLY A 344 19.40 -13.53 -16.19
C GLY A 344 18.41 -14.69 -16.19
N GLY A 345 18.93 -15.92 -16.36
CA GLY A 345 18.17 -17.17 -16.39
C GLY A 345 17.98 -17.79 -15.00
N GLY A 346 17.55 -19.06 -14.96
CA GLY A 346 17.40 -19.84 -13.72
C GLY A 346 16.08 -19.59 -12.98
N TRP A 347 15.14 -18.89 -13.60
CA TRP A 347 13.82 -18.65 -13.03
C TRP A 347 12.91 -19.87 -13.20
N GLU A 348 12.20 -20.20 -12.16
CA GLU A 348 11.17 -21.23 -12.13
C GLU A 348 9.90 -20.67 -11.50
N ILE A 349 8.75 -21.05 -12.03
CA ILE A 349 7.44 -20.61 -11.57
C ILE A 349 6.62 -21.84 -11.19
N LEU A 350 6.11 -21.87 -9.96
CA LEU A 350 5.08 -22.80 -9.54
C LEU A 350 3.77 -22.00 -9.48
N LYS A 351 2.76 -22.45 -10.22
CA LYS A 351 1.50 -21.72 -10.35
C LYS A 351 0.29 -22.63 -10.13
N LYS A 352 -0.70 -22.14 -9.39
CA LYS A 352 -2.05 -22.68 -9.30
C LYS A 352 -3.05 -21.56 -9.55
N ALA A 353 -3.94 -21.73 -10.52
CA ALA A 353 -5.01 -20.79 -10.79
C ALA A 353 -6.35 -21.56 -10.77
N ASP A 354 -7.22 -21.22 -9.84
CA ASP A 354 -8.56 -21.76 -9.72
C ASP A 354 -9.57 -20.61 -9.82
N LYS A 355 -10.16 -20.45 -10.99
CA LYS A 355 -11.12 -19.37 -11.25
C LYS A 355 -12.44 -19.56 -10.50
N LYS A 356 -12.85 -20.81 -10.22
CA LYS A 356 -14.11 -21.10 -9.54
C LYS A 356 -14.07 -20.67 -8.08
N ASP A 357 -12.93 -20.95 -7.43
CA ASP A 357 -12.71 -20.61 -6.02
C ASP A 357 -12.02 -19.25 -5.84
N CYS A 358 -11.85 -18.48 -6.93
CA CYS A 358 -11.14 -17.20 -6.95
C CYS A 358 -9.78 -17.27 -6.25
N CYS A 359 -9.02 -18.33 -6.52
CA CYS A 359 -7.74 -18.63 -5.92
C CYS A 359 -6.61 -18.58 -6.96
N TYR A 360 -5.60 -17.73 -6.69
CA TYR A 360 -4.41 -17.66 -7.52
C TYR A 360 -3.17 -17.71 -6.64
N GLN A 361 -2.31 -18.68 -6.92
CA GLN A 361 -1.06 -18.86 -6.20
C GLN A 361 0.08 -18.97 -7.20
N LYS A 362 1.07 -18.10 -7.08
CA LYS A 362 2.28 -18.08 -7.91
C LYS A 362 3.48 -17.91 -7.01
N ILE A 363 4.40 -18.87 -7.09
CA ILE A 363 5.69 -18.84 -6.40
C ILE A 363 6.79 -18.71 -7.45
N ILE A 364 7.69 -17.78 -7.24
CA ILE A 364 8.79 -17.49 -8.16
C ILE A 364 10.10 -17.82 -7.48
N LEU A 365 10.84 -18.74 -8.10
CA LEU A 365 12.13 -19.21 -7.63
C LEU A 365 13.24 -18.76 -8.59
N LYS A 366 14.44 -18.56 -8.07
CA LYS A 366 15.67 -18.44 -8.84
C LYS A 366 16.77 -19.21 -8.12
N ASP A 367 17.41 -20.14 -8.81
CA ASP A 367 18.45 -20.99 -8.24
C ASP A 367 18.02 -21.63 -6.91
N ASN A 368 16.82 -22.20 -6.88
CA ASN A 368 16.14 -22.82 -5.74
C ASN A 368 15.79 -21.87 -4.57
N LYS A 369 16.01 -20.55 -4.69
CA LYS A 369 15.65 -19.56 -3.67
C LYS A 369 14.33 -18.89 -4.00
N LEU A 370 13.53 -18.65 -2.95
CA LEU A 370 12.28 -17.92 -3.09
C LEU A 370 12.56 -16.43 -3.37
N LYS A 371 12.15 -15.94 -4.54
CA LYS A 371 12.35 -14.56 -4.99
C LYS A 371 11.08 -13.73 -5.01
N GLY A 372 9.94 -14.38 -5.07
CA GLY A 372 8.68 -13.70 -5.04
C GLY A 372 7.48 -14.61 -4.98
N ALA A 373 6.34 -14.04 -4.64
CA ALA A 373 5.07 -14.75 -4.63
C ALA A 373 3.88 -13.83 -4.81
N ILE A 374 2.83 -14.38 -5.44
CA ILE A 374 1.48 -13.84 -5.45
C ILE A 374 0.57 -14.93 -4.87
N LEU A 375 -0.13 -14.62 -3.77
CA LEU A 375 -1.13 -15.50 -3.16
C LEU A 375 -2.42 -14.70 -3.03
N PHE A 376 -3.44 -15.10 -3.77
CA PHE A 376 -4.74 -14.43 -3.83
C PHE A 376 -5.84 -15.43 -3.54
N GLY A 377 -6.75 -15.10 -2.62
CA GLY A 377 -7.87 -15.93 -2.20
C GLY A 377 -7.52 -17.03 -1.19
N GLU A 378 -6.27 -17.47 -1.11
CA GLU A 378 -5.83 -18.55 -0.20
C GLU A 378 -4.60 -18.10 0.61
N THR A 379 -4.59 -18.36 1.92
CA THR A 379 -3.57 -17.85 2.86
C THR A 379 -2.61 -18.90 3.42
N LYS A 380 -2.83 -20.20 3.17
CA LYS A 380 -2.03 -21.30 3.76
C LYS A 380 -0.53 -21.12 3.56
N ALA A 381 -0.11 -20.69 2.37
CA ALA A 381 1.29 -20.48 2.04
C ALA A 381 1.90 -19.17 2.58
N ASN A 382 1.09 -18.23 3.13
CA ASN A 382 1.55 -16.91 3.55
C ASN A 382 2.71 -16.96 4.55
N SER A 383 2.58 -17.79 5.59
CA SER A 383 3.61 -17.91 6.63
C SER A 383 4.92 -18.43 6.07
N TYR A 384 4.84 -19.46 5.20
CA TYR A 384 6.00 -20.05 4.55
C TYR A 384 6.71 -19.03 3.65
N VAL A 385 5.98 -18.40 2.75
CA VAL A 385 6.51 -17.38 1.82
C VAL A 385 7.20 -16.26 2.59
N ASN A 386 6.57 -15.76 3.64
CA ASN A 386 7.14 -14.68 4.45
C ASN A 386 8.44 -15.07 5.17
N LYS A 387 8.54 -16.31 5.63
CA LYS A 387 9.72 -16.82 6.35
C LYS A 387 10.86 -17.17 5.41
N LYS A 388 10.55 -17.66 4.20
CA LYS A 388 11.50 -18.23 3.26
C LYS A 388 11.99 -17.27 2.18
N MET A 389 11.57 -16.00 2.19
CA MET A 389 12.09 -15.02 1.23
C MET A 389 13.62 -15.00 1.22
N GLU A 390 14.20 -15.00 0.03
CA GLU A 390 15.65 -15.03 -0.25
C GLU A 390 16.38 -16.30 0.25
N GLN A 391 15.64 -17.34 0.69
CA GLN A 391 16.20 -18.59 1.19
C GLN A 391 15.86 -19.76 0.26
N ASP A 392 16.63 -20.86 0.41
CA ASP A 392 16.34 -22.11 -0.26
C ASP A 392 14.99 -22.68 0.20
N VAL A 393 14.28 -23.28 -0.76
CA VAL A 393 12.95 -23.86 -0.53
C VAL A 393 12.97 -25.38 -0.65
N ASP A 394 12.12 -26.03 0.15
CA ASP A 394 11.73 -27.41 -0.04
C ASP A 394 10.56 -27.47 -1.03
N ARG A 395 10.81 -28.09 -2.18
CA ARG A 395 9.81 -28.17 -3.27
C ARG A 395 8.64 -29.08 -2.92
N ASP A 396 8.85 -30.13 -2.16
CA ASP A 396 7.80 -31.04 -1.75
C ASP A 396 6.88 -30.35 -0.70
N GLU A 397 7.47 -29.56 0.20
CA GLU A 397 6.71 -28.73 1.12
C GLU A 397 5.90 -27.67 0.36
N LEU A 398 6.47 -26.99 -0.63
CA LEU A 398 5.75 -26.02 -1.48
C LEU A 398 4.61 -26.69 -2.26
N ARG A 399 4.83 -27.86 -2.85
CA ARG A 399 3.78 -28.61 -3.54
C ARG A 399 2.59 -28.88 -2.63
N LYS A 400 2.85 -29.35 -1.41
CA LYS A 400 1.81 -29.62 -0.42
C LYS A 400 1.06 -28.36 -0.02
N LEU A 401 1.77 -27.25 0.22
CA LEU A 401 1.17 -25.95 0.57
C LEU A 401 0.30 -25.37 -0.53
N LEU A 402 0.70 -25.53 -1.80
CA LEU A 402 -0.05 -25.09 -2.96
C LEU A 402 -1.13 -26.09 -3.39
N GLU A 403 -1.14 -27.29 -2.78
CA GLU A 403 -2.04 -28.38 -3.17
C GLU A 403 -1.91 -28.73 -4.67
N LEU A 404 -0.66 -28.81 -5.14
CA LEU A 404 -0.33 -29.21 -6.51
C LEU A 404 0.13 -30.68 -6.52
N TYR A 405 -0.50 -31.49 -7.33
CA TYR A 405 -0.32 -32.93 -7.31
C TYR A 405 0.23 -33.46 -8.64
N VAL A 406 0.76 -34.68 -8.58
CA VAL A 406 1.08 -35.48 -9.75
C VAL A 406 0.06 -36.59 -9.85
N TYR A 407 -0.54 -36.73 -11.00
CA TYR A 407 -1.47 -37.83 -11.30
C TYR A 407 -0.80 -38.77 -12.29
N LYS A 408 -0.91 -40.08 -12.05
CA LYS A 408 -0.30 -41.11 -12.88
C LYS A 408 -1.39 -41.95 -13.55
N CYS A 409 -1.29 -42.11 -14.86
CA CYS A 409 -2.17 -43.00 -15.63
C CYS A 409 -1.89 -44.46 -15.25
N GLU A 410 -2.92 -45.18 -14.80
CA GLU A 410 -2.80 -46.59 -14.42
C GLU A 410 -2.49 -47.52 -15.62
N ASN A 411 -2.82 -47.09 -16.84
CA ASN A 411 -2.59 -47.94 -18.02
C ASN A 411 -1.16 -47.87 -18.56
N CYS A 412 -0.58 -46.66 -18.64
CA CYS A 412 0.72 -46.49 -19.30
C CYS A 412 1.80 -45.82 -18.38
N GLY A 413 1.40 -45.42 -17.18
CA GLY A 413 2.34 -44.79 -16.24
C GLY A 413 2.65 -43.33 -16.53
N LYS A 414 2.09 -42.72 -17.58
CA LYS A 414 2.29 -41.32 -17.90
C LYS A 414 1.82 -40.42 -16.75
N GLU A 415 2.64 -39.45 -16.39
CA GLU A 415 2.35 -38.51 -15.30
C GLU A 415 1.77 -37.22 -15.85
N TYR A 416 0.77 -36.69 -15.15
CA TYR A 416 0.24 -35.34 -15.26
C TYR A 416 0.70 -34.57 -14.02
N ASP A 417 1.69 -33.73 -14.18
CA ASP A 417 2.29 -32.93 -13.10
C ASP A 417 1.70 -31.51 -13.14
N GLU A 418 0.82 -31.17 -12.20
CA GLU A 418 0.13 -29.88 -12.14
C GLU A 418 1.09 -28.68 -12.08
N ILE A 419 2.34 -28.85 -11.66
CA ILE A 419 3.34 -27.76 -11.73
C ILE A 419 3.73 -27.45 -13.19
N LYS A 420 3.71 -28.44 -14.06
CA LYS A 420 4.14 -28.33 -15.46
C LYS A 420 3.00 -28.02 -16.41
N MET A 421 1.78 -28.03 -15.91
CA MET A 421 0.57 -27.88 -16.69
C MET A 421 -0.14 -26.57 -16.33
N ASP A 422 -0.73 -25.93 -17.33
CA ASP A 422 -1.49 -24.69 -17.12
C ASP A 422 -2.89 -24.89 -16.54
N VAL A 423 -3.36 -26.14 -16.52
CA VAL A 423 -4.70 -26.53 -16.06
C VAL A 423 -4.58 -27.53 -14.93
N LEU A 424 -5.33 -27.35 -13.85
CA LEU A 424 -5.40 -28.34 -12.77
C LEU A 424 -6.09 -29.60 -13.27
N PHE A 425 -5.64 -30.77 -12.80
CA PHE A 425 -6.20 -32.06 -13.23
C PHE A 425 -7.72 -32.14 -13.02
N LYS A 426 -8.25 -31.55 -11.94
CA LYS A 426 -9.69 -31.49 -11.65
C LYS A 426 -10.48 -30.74 -12.73
N ASP A 427 -9.86 -29.72 -13.33
CA ASP A 427 -10.50 -28.82 -14.31
C ASP A 427 -10.36 -29.28 -15.77
N LEU A 428 -9.66 -30.41 -16.01
CA LEU A 428 -9.63 -31.03 -17.32
C LEU A 428 -11.05 -31.46 -17.74
N PRO A 429 -11.40 -31.37 -19.04
CA PRO A 429 -12.68 -31.82 -19.55
C PRO A 429 -12.98 -33.29 -19.16
N ASP A 430 -14.23 -33.64 -19.00
CA ASP A 430 -14.63 -35.02 -18.65
C ASP A 430 -14.24 -36.05 -19.71
N ASP A 431 -14.13 -35.63 -20.96
CA ASP A 431 -13.69 -36.43 -22.10
C ASP A 431 -12.17 -36.44 -22.28
N PHE A 432 -11.39 -35.85 -21.37
CA PHE A 432 -9.93 -35.90 -21.41
C PHE A 432 -9.42 -37.34 -21.50
N LYS A 433 -8.49 -37.58 -22.44
CA LYS A 433 -7.83 -38.86 -22.63
C LYS A 433 -6.34 -38.73 -22.55
N CYS A 434 -5.74 -39.71 -21.89
CA CYS A 434 -4.31 -39.95 -21.98
C CYS A 434 -3.90 -40.26 -23.43
N GLU A 435 -2.64 -40.04 -23.79
CA GLU A 435 -2.10 -40.46 -25.10
C GLU A 435 -2.28 -41.96 -25.38
N CYS A 436 -2.35 -42.78 -24.33
CA CYS A 436 -2.66 -44.21 -24.48
C CYS A 436 -4.17 -44.50 -24.67
N GLY A 437 -5.01 -43.46 -24.76
CA GLY A 437 -6.47 -43.59 -24.90
C GLY A 437 -7.23 -43.77 -23.58
N ALA A 438 -6.56 -43.92 -22.45
CA ALA A 438 -7.23 -44.06 -21.15
C ALA A 438 -7.97 -42.79 -20.75
N SER A 439 -9.18 -42.92 -20.18
CA SER A 439 -9.98 -41.80 -19.68
C SER A 439 -9.39 -41.11 -18.44
N LYS A 440 -9.83 -39.90 -18.14
CA LYS A 440 -9.48 -39.12 -16.94
C LYS A 440 -9.59 -39.96 -15.66
N SER A 441 -10.61 -40.80 -15.53
CA SER A 441 -10.85 -41.66 -14.36
C SER A 441 -9.78 -42.74 -14.12
N ARG A 442 -8.91 -43.01 -15.10
CA ARG A 442 -7.78 -43.94 -14.98
C ARG A 442 -6.51 -43.29 -14.45
N TYR A 443 -6.57 -42.04 -14.10
CA TYR A 443 -5.45 -41.38 -13.41
C TYR A 443 -5.62 -41.43 -11.90
N LYS A 444 -4.55 -41.79 -11.18
CA LYS A 444 -4.52 -41.74 -9.71
C LYS A 444 -3.48 -40.74 -9.23
N ARG A 445 -3.82 -40.04 -8.16
CA ARG A 445 -2.91 -39.15 -7.49
C ARG A 445 -1.74 -39.98 -6.96
N LYS A 446 -0.52 -39.51 -7.25
CA LYS A 446 0.72 -40.06 -6.72
C LYS A 446 0.87 -39.52 -5.29
N GLU A 447 1.07 -40.40 -4.33
CA GLU A 447 1.33 -40.05 -2.93
C GLU A 447 2.68 -39.33 -2.72
#